data_c4d0b2227d8521664e21d88da0edbfb5
#
_entry.id   c4d0b2227d8521664e21d88da0edbfb5
#
_cell.length_a   1.000
_cell.length_b   1.000
_cell.length_c   1.000
_cell.angle_alpha   90.00
_cell.angle_beta   90.00
_cell.angle_gamma   90.00
#
_symmetry.space_group_name_H-M   'P 1'
#
loop_
_entity.id
_entity.type
_entity.pdbx_description
1 polymer ?
#
loop_
_entity_poly.entity_id
_entity_poly.type
_entity_poly.pdbx_seq_one_letter_code
_entity_poly.pdbx_strand_id
1 'polypeptide(L)'
;MFMISKFMFDATYHNQKHLKIEPYEPKHHINNFYYFRFGGVKEGDKVVRVNEDVELASHGFIQIWSLERFELSDRIVALFGNLSTMVSKGLDLIHSPSIDPGFSGCLALGMRNNLSVPVTLQAQEKIGKILFFDCADTFVNVEEFVENVLKNKEIEERRKAGEVMLRAYSELTEGKK
;
A
#
# COMPACT_ATOMS: atom_id res chain seq x y z
N MET A 1 -1.04 12.95 13.57
CA MET A 1 -0.85 11.60 12.98
C MET A 1 -0.11 10.72 13.98
N PHE A 2 -0.59 9.52 14.25
CA PHE A 2 0.09 8.54 15.11
C PHE A 2 -0.06 7.12 14.56
N MET A 3 0.91 6.26 14.88
CA MET A 3 0.91 4.87 14.47
C MET A 3 -0.03 4.04 15.35
N ILE A 4 -0.85 3.20 14.73
CA ILE A 4 -1.79 2.31 15.41
C ILE A 4 -1.06 1.04 15.82
N SER A 5 -0.87 0.84 17.12
CA SER A 5 -0.33 -0.41 17.66
C SER A 5 -1.39 -1.52 17.66
N LYS A 6 -0.94 -2.78 17.80
CA LYS A 6 -1.86 -3.91 17.99
C LYS A 6 -2.86 -3.68 19.12
N PHE A 7 -2.39 -3.15 20.26
CA PHE A 7 -3.25 -2.86 21.40
C PHE A 7 -4.35 -1.84 21.04
N MET A 8 -3.99 -0.76 20.34
CA MET A 8 -4.95 0.24 19.88
C MET A 8 -5.93 -0.35 18.87
N PHE A 9 -5.46 -1.18 17.93
CA PHE A 9 -6.31 -1.86 16.98
C PHE A 9 -7.35 -2.72 17.67
N ASP A 10 -6.93 -3.61 18.58
CA ASP A 10 -7.81 -4.52 19.30
C ASP A 10 -8.80 -3.76 20.24
N ALA A 11 -8.35 -2.68 20.89
CA ALA A 11 -9.15 -1.95 21.86
C ALA A 11 -10.13 -0.94 21.23
N THR A 12 -9.75 -0.32 20.11
CA THR A 12 -10.46 0.87 19.63
C THR A 12 -10.84 0.76 18.15
N TYR A 13 -9.88 0.50 17.25
CA TYR A 13 -10.08 0.68 15.83
C TYR A 13 -10.95 -0.40 15.19
N HIS A 14 -10.72 -1.64 15.53
CA HIS A 14 -11.49 -2.76 14.99
C HIS A 14 -12.98 -2.68 15.40
N ASN A 15 -13.25 -2.37 16.65
CA ASN A 15 -14.61 -2.25 17.16
C ASN A 15 -15.36 -0.99 16.68
N GLN A 16 -14.62 0.07 16.31
CA GLN A 16 -15.20 1.34 15.83
C GLN A 16 -15.32 1.41 14.30
N LYS A 17 -15.00 0.34 13.57
CA LYS A 17 -15.06 0.26 12.10
C LYS A 17 -14.16 1.26 11.36
N HIS A 18 -13.15 1.83 12.02
CA HIS A 18 -12.19 2.70 11.35
C HIS A 18 -11.16 1.93 10.56
N LEU A 19 -10.86 0.73 11.00
CA LEU A 19 -9.89 -0.16 10.36
C LEU A 19 -10.38 -1.61 10.53
N LYS A 20 -10.64 -2.29 9.41
CA LYS A 20 -11.06 -3.68 9.40
C LYS A 20 -10.12 -4.51 8.55
N ILE A 21 -9.79 -5.70 9.04
CA ILE A 21 -8.98 -6.70 8.35
C ILE A 21 -9.78 -8.00 8.35
N GLU A 22 -10.01 -8.61 7.19
CA GLU A 22 -10.75 -9.86 7.03
C GLU A 22 -10.06 -10.83 6.09
N PRO A 23 -9.75 -12.07 6.51
CA PRO A 23 -9.85 -12.58 7.87
C PRO A 23 -8.75 -12.02 8.79
N TYR A 24 -9.10 -11.54 9.97
CA TYR A 24 -8.12 -11.08 10.95
C TYR A 24 -7.55 -12.26 11.76
N GLU A 25 -6.24 -12.37 11.78
CA GLU A 25 -5.52 -13.38 12.54
C GLU A 25 -4.64 -12.71 13.60
N PRO A 26 -5.01 -12.76 14.88
CA PRO A 26 -4.25 -12.08 15.95
C PRO A 26 -2.78 -12.47 16.02
N LYS A 27 -2.43 -13.71 15.65
CA LYS A 27 -1.03 -14.20 15.60
C LYS A 27 -0.18 -13.54 14.50
N HIS A 28 -0.83 -12.91 13.49
CA HIS A 28 -0.16 -12.17 12.44
C HIS A 28 -0.03 -10.67 12.76
N HIS A 29 -0.65 -10.19 13.82
CA HIS A 29 -0.50 -8.83 14.31
C HIS A 29 0.53 -8.82 15.45
N ILE A 30 1.78 -8.51 15.12
CA ILE A 30 2.92 -8.54 16.04
C ILE A 30 3.40 -7.11 16.23
N ASN A 31 3.35 -6.65 17.47
CA ASN A 31 3.65 -5.26 17.86
C ASN A 31 2.78 -4.28 17.06
N ASN A 32 3.40 -3.53 16.15
CA ASN A 32 2.73 -2.51 15.34
C ASN A 32 2.50 -2.97 13.89
N PHE A 33 2.92 -4.20 13.53
CA PHE A 33 2.83 -4.71 12.17
C PHE A 33 1.77 -5.79 12.05
N TYR A 34 0.92 -5.68 11.04
CA TYR A 34 0.12 -6.80 10.57
C TYR A 34 0.82 -7.46 9.37
N TYR A 35 1.00 -8.78 9.44
CA TYR A 35 1.62 -9.58 8.38
C TYR A 35 0.52 -10.17 7.51
N PHE A 36 0.41 -9.69 6.28
CA PHE A 36 -0.59 -10.17 5.34
C PHE A 36 -0.06 -11.30 4.46
N ARG A 37 -1.00 -12.08 3.92
CA ARG A 37 -0.71 -13.34 3.26
C ARG A 37 -1.03 -13.31 1.77
N PHE A 38 -0.41 -14.23 1.05
CA PHE A 38 -0.77 -14.57 -0.32
C PHE A 38 -2.17 -15.18 -0.37
N GLY A 39 -3.06 -14.68 -1.25
CA GLY A 39 -4.45 -15.10 -1.35
C GLY A 39 -4.92 -15.47 -2.73
N GLY A 40 -4.26 -14.97 -3.78
CA GLY A 40 -4.69 -15.29 -5.14
C GLY A 40 -3.73 -14.78 -6.22
N VAL A 41 -3.93 -15.27 -7.44
CA VAL A 41 -3.21 -14.84 -8.64
C VAL A 41 -4.18 -14.33 -9.70
N LYS A 42 -3.67 -13.57 -10.64
CA LYS A 42 -4.39 -13.21 -11.87
C LYS A 42 -4.15 -14.25 -12.95
N GLU A 43 -5.24 -14.82 -13.44
CA GLU A 43 -5.26 -15.70 -14.59
C GLU A 43 -6.13 -15.07 -15.70
N GLY A 44 -5.49 -14.58 -16.76
CA GLY A 44 -6.17 -13.75 -17.76
C GLY A 44 -6.79 -12.52 -17.13
N ASP A 45 -8.09 -12.31 -17.27
CA ASP A 45 -8.82 -11.18 -16.69
C ASP A 45 -9.49 -11.49 -15.34
N LYS A 46 -9.29 -12.68 -14.80
CA LYS A 46 -9.89 -13.12 -13.54
C LYS A 46 -8.87 -13.21 -12.42
N VAL A 47 -9.31 -12.88 -11.21
CA VAL A 47 -8.58 -13.17 -9.98
C VAL A 47 -9.04 -14.53 -9.46
N VAL A 48 -8.12 -15.47 -9.35
CA VAL A 48 -8.39 -16.80 -8.82
C VAL A 48 -7.80 -16.88 -7.41
N ARG A 49 -8.62 -17.29 -6.44
CA ARG A 49 -8.13 -17.63 -5.10
C ARG A 49 -7.37 -18.92 -5.16
N VAL A 50 -6.20 -18.95 -4.55
CA VAL A 50 -5.29 -20.11 -4.59
C VAL A 50 -5.16 -20.68 -3.19
N ASN A 51 -5.57 -21.94 -3.05
CA ASN A 51 -5.32 -22.73 -1.83
C ASN A 51 -4.13 -23.69 -2.02
N GLU A 52 -3.37 -23.50 -3.08
CA GLU A 52 -2.25 -24.34 -3.50
C GLU A 52 -1.00 -23.48 -3.66
N ASP A 53 0.14 -24.13 -3.66
CA ASP A 53 1.43 -23.48 -3.89
C ASP A 53 1.53 -23.04 -5.35
N VAL A 54 2.18 -21.91 -5.59
CA VAL A 54 2.40 -21.36 -6.93
C VAL A 54 3.88 -21.28 -7.20
N GLU A 55 4.30 -21.91 -8.31
CA GLU A 55 5.69 -21.81 -8.78
C GLU A 55 5.87 -20.58 -9.65
N LEU A 56 6.83 -19.73 -9.29
CA LEU A 56 7.29 -18.62 -10.11
C LEU A 56 8.52 -19.09 -10.90
N ALA A 57 8.41 -19.08 -12.22
CA ALA A 57 9.53 -19.40 -13.10
C ALA A 57 10.75 -18.49 -12.83
N SER A 58 11.93 -18.92 -13.26
CA SER A 58 13.14 -18.10 -13.27
C SER A 58 12.86 -16.74 -13.89
N HIS A 59 13.20 -15.65 -13.18
CA HIS A 59 12.96 -14.27 -13.60
C HIS A 59 11.49 -13.94 -13.92
N GLY A 60 10.56 -14.81 -13.51
CA GLY A 60 9.12 -14.66 -13.74
C GLY A 60 8.50 -13.54 -12.93
N PHE A 61 7.36 -13.05 -13.42
CA PHE A 61 6.50 -12.08 -12.77
C PHE A 61 5.05 -12.58 -12.77
N ILE A 62 4.37 -12.45 -11.64
CA ILE A 62 2.94 -12.70 -11.53
C ILE A 62 2.25 -11.55 -10.81
N GLN A 63 0.99 -11.32 -11.13
CA GLN A 63 0.14 -10.44 -10.36
C GLN A 63 -0.62 -11.24 -9.30
N ILE A 64 -0.52 -10.81 -8.06
CA ILE A 64 -1.08 -11.51 -6.89
C ILE A 64 -2.01 -10.59 -6.10
N TRP A 65 -2.81 -11.18 -5.22
CA TRP A 65 -3.66 -10.48 -4.26
C TRP A 65 -3.38 -10.95 -2.84
N SER A 66 -3.55 -10.03 -1.88
CA SER A 66 -3.57 -10.42 -0.48
C SER A 66 -4.77 -11.32 -0.19
N LEU A 67 -4.58 -12.26 0.77
CA LEU A 67 -5.68 -13.05 1.32
C LEU A 67 -6.64 -12.17 2.11
N GLU A 68 -6.07 -11.25 2.86
CA GLU A 68 -6.81 -10.30 3.67
C GLU A 68 -7.40 -9.19 2.82
N ARG A 69 -8.66 -8.87 3.12
CA ARG A 69 -9.33 -7.64 2.73
C ARG A 69 -9.10 -6.59 3.80
N PHE A 70 -8.78 -5.39 3.38
CA PHE A 70 -8.60 -4.22 4.24
C PHE A 70 -9.71 -3.22 3.97
N GLU A 71 -10.28 -2.66 5.04
CA GLU A 71 -11.20 -1.53 4.96
C GLU A 71 -10.66 -0.43 5.87
N LEU A 72 -10.26 0.67 5.27
CA LEU A 72 -9.72 1.84 5.94
C LEU A 72 -10.73 2.98 5.87
N SER A 73 -11.00 3.64 6.99
CA SER A 73 -11.77 4.88 6.95
C SER A 73 -10.96 6.01 6.31
N ASP A 74 -11.61 7.13 6.04
CA ASP A 74 -11.03 8.34 5.46
C ASP A 74 -9.90 8.97 6.29
N ARG A 75 -9.75 8.57 7.55
CA ARG A 75 -8.70 9.04 8.47
C ARG A 75 -7.51 8.09 8.60
N ILE A 76 -7.60 6.88 8.05
CA ILE A 76 -6.55 5.87 8.18
C ILE A 76 -5.74 5.77 6.89
N VAL A 77 -4.43 5.92 7.03
CA VAL A 77 -3.43 5.65 5.99
C VAL A 77 -2.63 4.43 6.40
N ALA A 78 -2.19 3.62 5.44
CA ALA A 78 -1.28 2.54 5.74
C ALA A 78 -0.03 2.58 4.86
N LEU A 79 1.09 2.12 5.43
CA LEU A 79 2.33 1.87 4.69
C LEU A 79 2.64 0.38 4.78
N PHE A 80 3.09 -0.20 3.68
CA PHE A 80 3.41 -1.63 3.66
C PHE A 80 4.65 -1.92 2.81
N GLY A 81 5.19 -3.10 2.99
CA GLY A 81 6.39 -3.49 2.28
C GLY A 81 6.70 -4.98 2.38
N ASN A 82 7.76 -5.36 1.68
CA ASN A 82 8.25 -6.72 1.58
C ASN A 82 8.75 -7.26 2.93
N LEU A 83 8.80 -8.58 3.04
CA LEU A 83 9.43 -9.27 4.17
C LEU A 83 10.86 -9.67 3.82
N SER A 84 11.73 -9.64 4.84
CA SER A 84 13.11 -10.16 4.70
C SER A 84 13.14 -11.64 4.27
N THR A 85 12.14 -12.43 4.69
CA THR A 85 11.99 -13.82 4.26
C THR A 85 11.70 -13.95 2.77
N MET A 86 10.90 -13.05 2.19
CA MET A 86 10.66 -13.02 0.73
C MET A 86 11.94 -12.61 -0.01
N VAL A 87 12.62 -11.57 0.48
CA VAL A 87 13.92 -11.15 -0.08
C VAL A 87 14.94 -12.29 -0.05
N SER A 88 15.03 -13.04 1.05
CA SER A 88 15.93 -14.20 1.16
C SER A 88 15.58 -15.34 0.21
N LYS A 89 14.31 -15.46 -0.20
CA LYS A 89 13.86 -16.38 -1.25
C LYS A 89 14.12 -15.84 -2.66
N GLY A 90 14.66 -14.64 -2.82
CA GLY A 90 14.83 -13.97 -4.10
C GLY A 90 13.52 -13.41 -4.68
N LEU A 91 12.47 -13.32 -3.86
CA LEU A 91 11.17 -12.78 -4.26
C LEU A 91 11.07 -11.30 -3.88
N ASP A 92 10.62 -10.49 -4.84
CA ASP A 92 10.40 -9.07 -4.65
C ASP A 92 8.92 -8.71 -4.84
N LEU A 93 8.41 -7.92 -3.89
CA LEU A 93 7.04 -7.44 -3.88
C LEU A 93 6.99 -6.06 -4.53
N ILE A 94 6.37 -5.97 -5.71
CA ILE A 94 6.23 -4.74 -6.48
C ILE A 94 4.88 -4.11 -6.15
N HIS A 95 4.91 -2.91 -5.57
CA HIS A 95 3.71 -2.25 -5.07
C HIS A 95 3.89 -0.73 -4.90
N SER A 96 2.78 -0.01 -4.78
CA SER A 96 2.80 1.34 -4.18
C SER A 96 3.13 1.24 -2.69
N PRO A 97 3.90 2.15 -2.10
CA PRO A 97 4.29 2.07 -0.70
C PRO A 97 3.13 2.32 0.28
N SER A 98 2.06 2.94 -0.18
CA SER A 98 0.92 3.36 0.65
C SER A 98 -0.40 2.76 0.23
N ILE A 99 -1.32 2.70 1.18
CA ILE A 99 -2.75 2.46 0.98
C ILE A 99 -3.46 3.75 1.40
N ASP A 100 -4.25 4.28 0.50
CA ASP A 100 -4.93 5.55 0.69
C ASP A 100 -6.10 5.45 1.69
N PRO A 101 -6.46 6.58 2.35
CA PRO A 101 -7.68 6.66 3.14
C PRO A 101 -8.92 6.25 2.33
N GLY A 102 -9.85 5.60 2.99
CA GLY A 102 -11.08 5.12 2.35
C GLY A 102 -10.92 3.85 1.49
N PHE A 103 -9.73 3.25 1.47
CA PHE A 103 -9.51 2.01 0.72
C PHE A 103 -10.37 0.86 1.25
N SER A 104 -10.94 0.09 0.32
CA SER A 104 -11.70 -1.13 0.65
C SER A 104 -11.43 -2.22 -0.39
N GLY A 105 -10.73 -3.28 -0.02
CA GLY A 105 -10.40 -4.38 -0.92
C GLY A 105 -9.24 -5.24 -0.48
N CYS A 106 -8.88 -6.22 -1.32
CA CYS A 106 -7.61 -6.93 -1.22
C CYS A 106 -6.52 -6.14 -1.94
N LEU A 107 -5.28 -6.23 -1.45
CA LEU A 107 -4.15 -5.55 -2.07
C LEU A 107 -3.76 -6.27 -3.38
N ALA A 108 -3.75 -5.53 -4.48
CA ALA A 108 -3.24 -5.99 -5.76
C ALA A 108 -1.74 -5.66 -5.86
N LEU A 109 -0.91 -6.66 -6.09
CA LEU A 109 0.54 -6.60 -5.98
C LEU A 109 1.21 -7.34 -7.14
N GLY A 110 2.44 -6.96 -7.47
CA GLY A 110 3.31 -7.77 -8.30
C GLY A 110 4.24 -8.62 -7.44
N MET A 111 4.52 -9.84 -7.87
CA MET A 111 5.57 -10.68 -7.29
C MET A 111 6.55 -11.07 -8.39
N ARG A 112 7.83 -10.80 -8.15
CA ARG A 112 8.91 -11.11 -9.10
C ARG A 112 9.90 -12.07 -8.46
N ASN A 113 10.27 -13.10 -9.22
CA ASN A 113 11.40 -13.96 -8.90
C ASN A 113 12.67 -13.36 -9.53
N ASN A 114 13.63 -12.98 -8.69
CA ASN A 114 14.92 -12.41 -9.15
C ASN A 114 16.01 -13.48 -9.34
N LEU A 115 15.70 -14.74 -9.09
CA LEU A 115 16.66 -15.85 -9.24
C LEU A 115 16.59 -16.48 -10.64
N SER A 116 17.67 -17.14 -11.02
CA SER A 116 17.75 -17.95 -12.25
C SER A 116 17.14 -19.34 -12.13
N VAL A 117 16.50 -19.66 -11.00
CA VAL A 117 15.80 -20.91 -10.72
C VAL A 117 14.36 -20.63 -10.33
N PRO A 118 13.43 -21.58 -10.56
CA PRO A 118 12.06 -21.43 -10.08
C PRO A 118 12.00 -21.31 -8.54
N VAL A 119 11.01 -20.56 -8.04
CA VAL A 119 10.75 -20.39 -6.60
C VAL A 119 9.29 -20.64 -6.32
N THR A 120 9.01 -21.44 -5.29
CA THR A 120 7.64 -21.72 -4.85
C THR A 120 7.18 -20.70 -3.82
N LEU A 121 6.05 -20.07 -4.10
CA LEU A 121 5.26 -19.29 -3.16
C LEU A 121 4.19 -20.22 -2.56
N GLN A 122 4.27 -20.45 -1.26
CA GLN A 122 3.35 -21.35 -0.58
C GLN A 122 1.96 -20.74 -0.41
N ALA A 123 0.93 -21.58 -0.41
CA ALA A 123 -0.44 -21.15 -0.13
C ALA A 123 -0.52 -20.46 1.24
N GLN A 124 -1.15 -19.28 1.27
CA GLN A 124 -1.31 -18.44 2.47
C GLN A 124 0.01 -18.04 3.16
N GLU A 125 1.13 -18.10 2.45
CA GLU A 125 2.41 -17.62 2.96
C GLU A 125 2.36 -16.12 3.27
N LYS A 126 3.03 -15.69 4.34
CA LYS A 126 3.18 -14.25 4.64
C LYS A 126 4.07 -13.60 3.59
N ILE A 127 3.56 -12.61 2.89
CA ILE A 127 4.27 -11.96 1.78
C ILE A 127 4.66 -10.52 2.06
N GLY A 128 4.00 -9.89 3.03
CA GLY A 128 4.28 -8.50 3.38
C GLY A 128 3.86 -8.15 4.79
N LYS A 129 4.24 -6.96 5.22
CA LYS A 129 3.86 -6.37 6.51
C LYS A 129 3.34 -4.96 6.30
N ILE A 130 2.36 -4.58 7.09
CA ILE A 130 1.65 -3.31 6.99
C ILE A 130 1.62 -2.60 8.34
N LEU A 131 1.79 -1.29 8.30
CA LEU A 131 1.63 -0.35 9.41
C LEU A 131 0.45 0.55 9.13
N PHE A 132 -0.35 0.85 10.14
CA PHE A 132 -1.48 1.76 10.03
C PHE A 132 -1.22 3.03 10.83
N PHE A 133 -1.68 4.15 10.29
CA PHE A 133 -1.56 5.47 10.88
C PHE A 133 -2.92 6.14 10.93
N ASP A 134 -3.26 6.69 12.09
CA ASP A 134 -4.41 7.56 12.23
C ASP A 134 -3.98 9.01 11.94
N CYS A 135 -4.62 9.61 10.97
CA CYS A 135 -4.37 10.97 10.51
C CYS A 135 -5.50 11.94 10.91
N ALA A 136 -6.36 11.58 11.86
CA ALA A 136 -7.50 12.40 12.27
C ALA A 136 -7.12 13.86 12.57
N ASP A 137 -6.02 14.07 13.30
CA ASP A 137 -5.56 15.40 13.66
C ASP A 137 -5.03 16.21 12.47
N THR A 138 -4.74 15.52 11.35
CA THR A 138 -4.23 16.18 10.12
C THR A 138 -5.39 16.76 9.31
N PHE A 139 -6.61 16.25 9.49
CA PHE A 139 -7.80 16.69 8.77
C PHE A 139 -8.67 17.67 9.55
N VAL A 140 -8.32 17.97 10.82
CA VAL A 140 -9.16 18.76 11.74
C VAL A 140 -9.35 20.20 11.27
N ASN A 141 -8.57 20.69 10.33
CA ASN A 141 -8.74 22.05 9.81
C ASN A 141 -8.25 22.21 8.37
N VAL A 142 -8.87 21.50 7.42
CA VAL A 142 -8.53 21.66 6.00
C VAL A 142 -8.74 23.12 5.56
N GLU A 143 -9.79 23.79 6.03
CA GLU A 143 -10.03 25.19 5.73
C GLU A 143 -8.95 26.10 6.30
N GLU A 144 -8.57 25.94 7.57
CA GLU A 144 -7.48 26.69 8.19
C GLU A 144 -6.11 26.33 7.60
N PHE A 145 -5.89 25.05 7.26
CA PHE A 145 -4.68 24.62 6.55
C PHE A 145 -4.61 25.24 5.16
N VAL A 146 -5.70 25.20 4.39
CA VAL A 146 -5.77 25.82 3.05
C VAL A 146 -5.59 27.33 3.15
N GLU A 147 -6.23 28.01 4.12
CA GLU A 147 -6.00 29.44 4.35
C GLU A 147 -4.55 29.77 4.72
N ASN A 148 -3.91 28.97 5.58
CA ASN A 148 -2.52 29.16 5.96
C ASN A 148 -1.56 28.86 4.80
N VAL A 149 -1.86 27.85 3.99
CA VAL A 149 -1.13 27.52 2.75
C VAL A 149 -1.26 28.67 1.73
N LEU A 150 -2.45 29.22 1.53
CA LEU A 150 -2.67 30.34 0.59
C LEU A 150 -2.06 31.65 1.07
N LYS A 151 -1.91 31.86 2.38
CA LYS A 151 -1.25 33.03 2.97
C LYS A 151 0.29 32.90 2.99
N ASN A 152 0.83 31.72 2.76
CA ASN A 152 2.28 31.48 2.82
C ASN A 152 2.94 31.86 1.47
N LYS A 153 3.70 32.96 1.48
CA LYS A 153 4.43 33.49 0.29
C LYS A 153 5.32 32.43 -0.37
N GLU A 154 5.95 31.57 0.41
CA GLU A 154 6.84 30.53 -0.11
C GLU A 154 6.10 29.49 -0.95
N ILE A 155 4.86 29.16 -0.58
CA ILE A 155 4.00 28.27 -1.38
C ILE A 155 3.54 28.94 -2.66
N GLU A 156 3.24 30.23 -2.60
CA GLU A 156 2.89 31.00 -3.79
C GLU A 156 4.06 31.12 -4.77
N GLU A 157 5.28 31.29 -4.27
CA GLU A 157 6.48 31.27 -5.10
C GLU A 157 6.73 29.89 -5.74
N ARG A 158 6.54 28.80 -5.00
CA ARG A 158 6.63 27.44 -5.55
C ARG A 158 5.55 27.17 -6.60
N ARG A 159 4.34 27.67 -6.40
CA ARG A 159 3.26 27.58 -7.41
C ARG A 159 3.63 28.33 -8.68
N LYS A 160 4.12 29.57 -8.58
CA LYS A 160 4.58 30.35 -9.72
C LYS A 160 5.74 29.68 -10.46
N ALA A 161 6.69 29.10 -9.73
CA ALA A 161 7.78 28.32 -10.32
C ALA A 161 7.25 27.09 -11.08
N GLY A 162 6.26 26.38 -10.52
CA GLY A 162 5.59 25.25 -11.19
C GLY A 162 4.87 25.65 -12.47
N GLU A 163 4.18 26.79 -12.48
CA GLU A 163 3.52 27.33 -13.68
C GLU A 163 4.52 27.70 -14.78
N VAL A 164 5.67 28.28 -14.41
CA VAL A 164 6.76 28.59 -15.35
C VAL A 164 7.33 27.30 -15.95
N MET A 165 7.53 26.25 -15.14
CA MET A 165 8.04 24.96 -15.63
C MET A 165 7.05 24.27 -16.55
N LEU A 166 5.75 24.33 -16.25
CA LEU A 166 4.69 23.77 -17.12
C LEU A 166 4.61 24.49 -18.48
N ARG A 167 4.76 25.83 -18.50
CA ARG A 167 4.84 26.58 -19.77
C ARG A 167 6.06 26.21 -20.59
N ALA A 168 7.25 26.19 -19.96
CA ALA A 168 8.47 25.77 -20.63
C ALA A 168 8.37 24.34 -21.20
N TYR A 169 7.72 23.43 -20.48
CA TYR A 169 7.47 22.09 -20.99
C TYR A 169 6.51 22.05 -22.18
N SER A 170 5.42 22.84 -22.16
CA SER A 170 4.50 22.91 -23.29
C SER A 170 5.16 23.50 -24.55
N GLU A 171 5.98 24.56 -24.41
CA GLU A 171 6.75 25.15 -25.52
C GLU A 171 7.74 24.18 -26.16
N LEU A 172 8.39 23.32 -25.31
CA LEU A 172 9.30 22.27 -25.80
C LEU A 172 8.57 21.14 -26.53
N THR A 173 7.31 20.89 -26.21
CA THR A 173 6.51 19.84 -26.86
C THR A 173 5.78 20.33 -28.11
N GLU A 174 5.39 21.60 -28.16
CA GLU A 174 4.75 22.22 -29.34
C GLU A 174 5.76 22.59 -30.45
N GLY A 175 7.00 22.86 -30.10
CA GLY A 175 8.08 23.15 -31.07
C GLY A 175 8.65 21.94 -31.81
N LYS A 176 8.10 20.75 -31.62
CA LYS A 176 8.51 19.48 -32.25
C LYS A 176 7.50 18.92 -33.26
N LYS A 177 6.59 19.78 -33.77
CA LYS A 177 5.72 19.42 -34.91
C LYS A 177 6.19 20.02 -36.21
#